data_33a2c8e5d2e4b72113e5d2f2acaa2f45
#
_entry.id   33a2c8e5d2e4b72113e5d2f2acaa2f45
#
_cell.length_a   1.000
_cell.length_b   1.000
_cell.length_c   1.000
_cell.angle_alpha   90.00
_cell.angle_beta   90.00
_cell.angle_gamma   90.00
#
_symmetry.space_group_name_H-M   'P 1'
#
loop_
_entity.id
_entity.type
_entity.pdbx_description
1 polymer ?
#
loop_
_entity_poly.entity_id
_entity_poly.type
_entity_poly.pdbx_seq_one_letter_code
_entity_poly.pdbx_strand_id
1 'polypeptide(L)'
;MSVHSLDPVFHPRAVAVVGVSSNPNPTGMGSFYASLLEAGFADRGGLYPVNPKVSEINGARCYPTLMDTPDPVDHVISQVPAGFVPELVDQCVAKKVRSIHFFTAGFSETGDQQMAVVERQMIEKLRDAGIRAIGPNCMGLYVPGSKLAFMGGFPMESGNVFLLSQSGANAGEVVRDLTNRGVRFSKVVSYGNGADLRAHDFLDYAAQDEESTVVAAYIEGVQDGRKFFEALQRCARVKPVIMLKGGRTRSGSQAAPSHTGSLAGSIEIFDSVCRQTGALRAETMDELQDLIVAVSTNIRQVSGRGVALFAGGGGGFAVLSADAIDREGLTVPRMPQSAVDEMREYIPVAGSSVNNPI
;
A
#
# COMPACT_ATOMS: atom_id res chain seq x y z
N MET A 1 -5.00 21.92 -12.75
CA MET A 1 -6.04 20.98 -12.23
C MET A 1 -6.29 21.32 -10.76
N SER A 2 -7.49 21.14 -10.24
CA SER A 2 -7.74 21.31 -8.80
C SER A 2 -7.05 20.18 -8.04
N VAL A 3 -6.32 20.51 -6.97
CA VAL A 3 -5.69 19.51 -6.08
C VAL A 3 -6.78 18.63 -5.47
N HIS A 4 -6.59 17.32 -5.46
CA HIS A 4 -7.57 16.39 -4.88
C HIS A 4 -7.71 16.63 -3.36
N SER A 5 -8.91 16.49 -2.81
CA SER A 5 -9.18 16.75 -1.39
C SER A 5 -8.38 15.89 -0.40
N LEU A 6 -7.89 14.72 -0.84
CA LEU A 6 -7.03 13.84 -0.05
C LEU A 6 -5.53 14.14 -0.17
N ASP A 7 -5.11 15.03 -1.04
CA ASP A 7 -3.70 15.35 -1.21
C ASP A 7 -3.00 15.76 0.11
N PRO A 8 -3.63 16.57 1.00
CA PRO A 8 -3.04 16.90 2.28
C PRO A 8 -2.82 15.71 3.23
N VAL A 9 -3.50 14.58 3.00
CA VAL A 9 -3.30 13.35 3.78
C VAL A 9 -1.97 12.70 3.44
N PHE A 10 -1.56 12.77 2.17
CA PHE A 10 -0.30 12.21 1.66
C PHE A 10 0.89 13.16 1.78
N HIS A 11 0.63 14.46 1.96
CA HIS A 11 1.65 15.50 2.01
C HIS A 11 1.52 16.41 3.24
N PRO A 12 1.53 15.85 4.47
CA PRO A 12 1.44 16.65 5.69
C PRO A 12 2.72 17.45 5.91
N ARG A 13 2.58 18.69 6.45
CA ARG A 13 3.71 19.53 6.86
C ARG A 13 4.25 19.13 8.23
N ALA A 14 3.39 18.60 9.08
CA ALA A 14 3.77 18.14 10.40
C ALA A 14 2.94 16.92 10.82
N VAL A 15 3.58 16.00 11.52
CA VAL A 15 3.01 14.75 12.04
C VAL A 15 3.19 14.68 13.54
N ALA A 16 2.14 14.36 14.28
CA ALA A 16 2.22 13.98 15.68
C ALA A 16 1.97 12.48 15.84
N VAL A 17 2.86 11.80 16.53
CA VAL A 17 2.71 10.38 16.89
C VAL A 17 2.29 10.29 18.35
N VAL A 18 1.03 9.94 18.61
CA VAL A 18 0.43 9.94 19.94
C VAL A 18 0.41 8.52 20.51
N GLY A 19 1.01 8.36 21.68
CA GLY A 19 1.23 7.07 22.31
C GLY A 19 2.56 6.43 21.90
N VAL A 20 3.59 7.26 21.60
CA VAL A 20 4.93 6.74 21.28
C VAL A 20 5.45 5.85 22.41
N SER A 21 6.17 4.78 22.06
CA SER A 21 6.80 3.90 23.04
C SER A 21 7.83 4.65 23.87
N SER A 22 7.90 4.37 25.17
CA SER A 22 9.01 4.81 26.02
C SER A 22 10.31 4.04 25.78
N ASN A 23 10.26 2.95 25.01
CA ASN A 23 11.45 2.25 24.54
C ASN A 23 12.13 3.10 23.45
N PRO A 24 13.40 3.51 23.63
CA PRO A 24 14.12 4.34 22.66
C PRO A 24 14.39 3.63 21.33
N ASN A 25 14.39 2.29 21.33
CA ASN A 25 14.62 1.46 20.15
C ASN A 25 13.46 0.48 19.91
N PRO A 26 12.24 0.96 19.63
CA PRO A 26 11.15 0.09 19.30
C PRO A 26 11.43 -0.59 17.94
N THR A 27 11.24 -1.89 17.88
CA THR A 27 11.38 -2.67 16.64
C THR A 27 10.05 -3.25 16.20
N GLY A 28 9.87 -3.45 14.89
CA GLY A 28 8.68 -4.09 14.33
C GLY A 28 7.50 -3.15 14.13
N MET A 29 6.31 -3.73 14.08
CA MET A 29 5.06 -2.99 13.91
C MET A 29 4.81 -2.05 15.09
N GLY A 30 4.42 -0.79 14.81
CA GLY A 30 4.18 0.22 15.84
C GLY A 30 5.38 1.14 16.15
N SER A 31 6.50 0.99 15.45
CA SER A 31 7.67 1.89 15.60
C SER A 31 7.56 3.17 14.74
N PHE A 32 6.37 3.75 14.59
CA PHE A 32 6.10 4.86 13.66
C PHE A 32 7.02 6.06 13.85
N TYR A 33 7.24 6.49 15.09
CA TYR A 33 8.11 7.64 15.36
C TYR A 33 9.55 7.38 14.90
N ALA A 34 10.09 6.21 15.22
CA ALA A 34 11.44 5.81 14.79
C ALA A 34 11.52 5.67 13.27
N SER A 35 10.48 5.08 12.64
CA SER A 35 10.41 4.94 11.18
C SER A 35 10.36 6.28 10.45
N LEU A 36 9.64 7.27 10.99
CA LEU A 36 9.60 8.63 10.45
C LEU A 36 10.91 9.38 10.61
N LEU A 37 11.62 9.17 11.76
CA LEU A 37 12.97 9.72 11.94
C LEU A 37 13.95 9.11 10.94
N GLU A 38 13.96 7.79 10.78
CA GLU A 38 14.80 7.08 9.81
C GLU A 38 14.50 7.52 8.37
N ALA A 39 13.24 7.74 8.03
CA ALA A 39 12.81 8.26 6.74
C ALA A 39 13.25 9.71 6.47
N GLY A 40 13.69 10.45 7.48
CA GLY A 40 14.08 11.85 7.38
C GLY A 40 12.90 12.83 7.36
N PHE A 41 11.76 12.45 7.96
CA PHE A 41 10.60 13.37 8.01
C PHE A 41 10.88 14.59 8.87
N ALA A 42 11.64 14.44 9.96
CA ALA A 42 12.00 15.54 10.86
C ALA A 42 12.83 16.66 10.19
N ASP A 43 13.58 16.34 9.14
CA ASP A 43 14.37 17.31 8.37
C ASP A 43 13.49 18.15 7.42
N ARG A 44 12.29 17.66 7.14
CA ARG A 44 11.34 18.25 6.20
C ARG A 44 10.24 19.06 6.90
N GLY A 45 9.81 18.63 8.08
CA GLY A 45 8.67 19.20 8.76
C GLY A 45 8.62 18.90 10.24
N GLY A 46 7.54 19.31 10.91
CA GLY A 46 7.33 19.03 12.33
C GLY A 46 7.07 17.54 12.58
N LEU A 47 7.86 16.91 13.45
CA LEU A 47 7.64 15.55 13.92
C LEU A 47 7.56 15.55 15.45
N TYR A 48 6.37 15.33 16.00
CA TYR A 48 6.10 15.52 17.41
C TYR A 48 5.74 14.20 18.09
N PRO A 49 6.64 13.65 18.93
CA PRO A 49 6.31 12.51 19.77
C PRO A 49 5.42 12.98 20.93
N VAL A 50 4.34 12.24 21.21
CA VAL A 50 3.41 12.55 22.30
C VAL A 50 3.27 11.36 23.23
N ASN A 51 3.65 11.54 24.49
CA ASN A 51 3.47 10.57 25.56
C ASN A 51 3.51 11.29 26.92
N PRO A 52 2.48 11.16 27.80
CA PRO A 52 2.45 11.85 29.07
C PRO A 52 3.49 11.36 30.11
N LYS A 53 4.15 10.22 29.85
CA LYS A 53 5.05 9.56 30.82
C LYS A 53 6.53 9.87 30.58
N VAL A 54 6.89 10.49 29.45
CA VAL A 54 8.28 10.79 29.11
C VAL A 54 8.41 12.20 28.57
N SER A 55 9.52 12.86 28.89
CA SER A 55 9.79 14.25 28.46
C SER A 55 10.64 14.33 27.19
N GLU A 56 11.36 13.24 26.86
CA GLU A 56 12.29 13.18 25.73
C GLU A 56 12.34 11.78 25.12
N ILE A 57 12.39 11.69 23.80
CA ILE A 57 12.58 10.44 23.03
C ILE A 57 13.55 10.72 21.89
N ASN A 58 14.64 9.94 21.79
CA ASN A 58 15.67 10.06 20.75
C ASN A 58 16.23 11.49 20.61
N GLY A 59 16.45 12.19 21.73
CA GLY A 59 16.96 13.56 21.75
C GLY A 59 15.91 14.63 21.40
N ALA A 60 14.67 14.26 21.10
CA ALA A 60 13.59 15.19 20.82
C ALA A 60 12.66 15.36 22.02
N ARG A 61 12.18 16.58 22.22
CA ARG A 61 11.16 16.86 23.23
C ARG A 61 9.91 16.03 22.97
N CYS A 62 9.44 15.30 23.97
CA CYS A 62 8.18 14.59 23.97
C CYS A 62 7.11 15.44 24.67
N TYR A 63 5.94 15.54 24.06
CA TYR A 63 4.85 16.38 24.53
C TYR A 63 3.86 15.54 25.36
N PRO A 64 3.31 16.07 26.48
CA PRO A 64 2.37 15.32 27.29
C PRO A 64 1.05 15.00 26.56
N THR A 65 0.53 15.94 25.76
CA THR A 65 -0.70 15.81 24.99
C THR A 65 -0.53 16.36 23.58
N LEU A 66 -1.45 16.05 22.69
CA LEU A 66 -1.47 16.62 21.34
C LEU A 66 -1.61 18.15 21.38
N MET A 67 -2.32 18.68 22.40
CA MET A 67 -2.55 20.11 22.53
C MET A 67 -1.27 20.90 22.85
N ASP A 68 -0.29 20.25 23.47
CA ASP A 68 1.01 20.88 23.83
C ASP A 68 1.99 20.95 22.65
N THR A 69 1.70 20.27 21.55
CA THR A 69 2.57 20.28 20.36
C THR A 69 2.51 21.63 19.63
N PRO A 70 3.58 22.06 18.94
CA PRO A 70 3.53 23.24 18.08
C PRO A 70 2.51 23.12 16.93
N ASP A 71 1.99 24.26 16.46
CA ASP A 71 1.14 24.35 15.27
C ASP A 71 1.97 24.62 14.01
N PRO A 72 1.52 24.16 12.83
CA PRO A 72 0.37 23.28 12.64
C PRO A 72 0.70 21.80 12.90
N VAL A 73 -0.32 20.97 13.18
CA VAL A 73 -0.27 19.52 13.06
C VAL A 73 -1.25 19.12 11.96
N ASP A 74 -0.76 18.61 10.84
CA ASP A 74 -1.62 18.21 9.72
C ASP A 74 -2.10 16.76 9.84
N HIS A 75 -1.24 15.85 10.35
CA HIS A 75 -1.53 14.42 10.45
C HIS A 75 -1.20 13.89 11.84
N VAL A 76 -2.10 13.07 12.39
CA VAL A 76 -1.91 12.39 13.67
C VAL A 76 -1.83 10.89 13.46
N ILE A 77 -0.87 10.23 14.09
CA ILE A 77 -0.78 8.76 14.17
C ILE A 77 -1.13 8.34 15.59
N SER A 78 -2.21 7.59 15.74
CA SER A 78 -2.69 7.08 17.02
C SER A 78 -2.13 5.69 17.31
N GLN A 79 -1.37 5.58 18.41
CA GLN A 79 -0.89 4.32 19.00
C GLN A 79 -1.43 4.11 20.42
N VAL A 80 -2.37 4.94 20.85
CA VAL A 80 -2.98 4.81 22.19
C VAL A 80 -3.93 3.62 22.24
N PRO A 81 -4.12 2.99 23.41
CA PRO A 81 -5.16 1.97 23.58
C PRO A 81 -6.56 2.51 23.22
N ALA A 82 -7.46 1.64 22.76
CA ALA A 82 -8.78 2.02 22.25
C ALA A 82 -9.60 2.92 23.21
N GLY A 83 -9.49 2.68 24.52
CA GLY A 83 -10.19 3.49 25.54
C GLY A 83 -9.78 4.96 25.60
N PHE A 84 -8.61 5.33 25.08
CA PHE A 84 -8.13 6.73 25.05
C PHE A 84 -8.38 7.43 23.71
N VAL A 85 -8.82 6.69 22.71
CA VAL A 85 -9.03 7.26 21.36
C VAL A 85 -10.13 8.33 21.32
N PRO A 86 -11.27 8.21 22.04
CA PRO A 86 -12.28 9.27 22.07
C PRO A 86 -11.72 10.63 22.53
N GLU A 87 -10.90 10.64 23.58
CA GLU A 87 -10.22 11.86 24.06
C GLU A 87 -9.26 12.42 23.00
N LEU A 88 -8.48 11.54 22.35
CA LEU A 88 -7.58 11.95 21.27
C LEU A 88 -8.34 12.57 20.10
N VAL A 89 -9.51 12.03 19.75
CA VAL A 89 -10.39 12.61 18.72
C VAL A 89 -10.83 14.03 19.10
N ASP A 90 -11.15 14.28 20.37
CA ASP A 90 -11.47 15.61 20.88
C ASP A 90 -10.30 16.57 20.72
N GLN A 91 -9.10 16.13 21.05
CA GLN A 91 -7.88 16.91 20.85
C GLN A 91 -7.63 17.18 19.36
N CYS A 92 -7.83 16.21 18.48
CA CYS A 92 -7.69 16.39 17.02
C CYS A 92 -8.65 17.46 16.49
N VAL A 93 -9.90 17.46 16.93
CA VAL A 93 -10.89 18.48 16.56
C VAL A 93 -10.49 19.86 17.06
N ALA A 94 -10.08 19.97 18.33
CA ALA A 94 -9.64 21.24 18.92
C ALA A 94 -8.38 21.79 18.23
N LYS A 95 -7.43 20.91 17.86
CA LYS A 95 -6.19 21.24 17.18
C LYS A 95 -6.37 21.51 15.69
N LYS A 96 -7.55 21.19 15.13
CA LYS A 96 -7.90 21.35 13.71
C LYS A 96 -6.94 20.60 12.78
N VAL A 97 -6.58 19.37 13.14
CA VAL A 97 -5.76 18.51 12.29
C VAL A 97 -6.51 18.20 10.99
N ARG A 98 -5.80 17.86 9.93
CA ARG A 98 -6.43 17.53 8.63
C ARG A 98 -6.81 16.06 8.52
N SER A 99 -5.99 15.20 9.14
CA SER A 99 -6.21 13.76 9.10
C SER A 99 -5.65 13.05 10.33
N ILE A 100 -6.21 11.89 10.61
CA ILE A 100 -5.73 10.97 11.63
C ILE A 100 -5.65 9.55 11.06
N HIS A 101 -4.63 8.82 11.46
CA HIS A 101 -4.45 7.41 11.19
C HIS A 101 -4.51 6.64 12.51
N PHE A 102 -5.35 5.62 12.60
CA PHE A 102 -5.49 4.79 13.79
C PHE A 102 -4.77 3.44 13.57
N PHE A 103 -3.55 3.32 14.08
CA PHE A 103 -2.92 1.99 14.25
C PHE A 103 -3.68 1.18 15.30
N THR A 104 -4.28 1.88 16.27
CA THR A 104 -5.11 1.32 17.34
C THR A 104 -6.15 0.35 16.77
N ALA A 105 -6.20 -0.86 17.33
CA ALA A 105 -7.23 -1.87 17.12
C ALA A 105 -8.13 -1.99 18.38
N GLY A 106 -9.16 -2.82 18.31
CA GLY A 106 -10.09 -3.06 19.41
C GLY A 106 -11.44 -2.39 19.22
N PHE A 107 -11.87 -2.20 17.98
CA PHE A 107 -13.15 -1.59 17.60
C PHE A 107 -14.10 -2.60 16.93
N SER A 108 -14.70 -2.27 15.80
CA SER A 108 -15.71 -3.10 15.13
C SER A 108 -15.19 -4.48 14.70
N GLU A 109 -13.91 -4.60 14.42
CA GLU A 109 -13.27 -5.88 14.04
C GLU A 109 -13.30 -6.94 15.14
N THR A 110 -13.45 -6.54 16.41
CA THR A 110 -13.56 -7.49 17.53
C THR A 110 -14.92 -8.18 17.64
N GLY A 111 -15.93 -7.67 16.92
CA GLY A 111 -17.32 -8.10 17.05
C GLY A 111 -18.05 -7.50 18.25
N ASP A 112 -17.39 -6.68 19.07
CA ASP A 112 -18.01 -5.96 20.20
C ASP A 112 -18.89 -4.82 19.68
N GLN A 113 -20.21 -4.93 19.96
CA GLN A 113 -21.20 -3.96 19.51
C GLN A 113 -21.00 -2.58 20.16
N GLN A 114 -20.51 -2.52 21.39
CA GLN A 114 -20.23 -1.25 22.07
C GLN A 114 -19.06 -0.52 21.42
N MET A 115 -17.99 -1.27 21.11
CA MET A 115 -16.83 -0.72 20.43
C MET A 115 -17.13 -0.31 18.98
N ALA A 116 -18.03 -1.02 18.29
CA ALA A 116 -18.53 -0.60 16.98
C ALA A 116 -19.34 0.72 17.03
N VAL A 117 -20.08 0.95 18.12
CA VAL A 117 -20.76 2.24 18.36
C VAL A 117 -19.75 3.35 18.60
N VAL A 118 -18.73 3.11 19.43
CA VAL A 118 -17.65 4.07 19.71
C VAL A 118 -16.94 4.45 18.42
N GLU A 119 -16.55 3.46 17.59
CA GLU A 119 -15.92 3.70 16.28
C GLU A 119 -16.76 4.64 15.42
N ARG A 120 -18.06 4.35 15.27
CA ARG A 120 -18.96 5.18 14.48
C ARG A 120 -19.05 6.62 14.99
N GLN A 121 -19.21 6.80 16.31
CA GLN A 121 -19.28 8.13 16.92
C GLN A 121 -18.00 8.94 16.71
N MET A 122 -16.83 8.31 16.83
CA MET A 122 -15.54 8.94 16.56
C MET A 122 -15.44 9.42 15.10
N ILE A 123 -15.83 8.56 14.16
CA ILE A 123 -15.76 8.89 12.73
C ILE A 123 -16.76 10.00 12.37
N GLU A 124 -17.97 9.96 12.90
CA GLU A 124 -18.96 11.04 12.72
C GLU A 124 -18.39 12.38 13.21
N LYS A 125 -17.83 12.41 14.43
CA LYS A 125 -17.23 13.62 15.02
C LYS A 125 -16.08 14.18 14.18
N LEU A 126 -15.18 13.31 13.66
CA LEU A 126 -14.09 13.72 12.78
C LEU A 126 -14.61 14.29 11.47
N ARG A 127 -15.60 13.65 10.85
CA ARG A 127 -16.22 14.11 9.60
C ARG A 127 -16.89 15.47 9.75
N ASP A 128 -17.63 15.68 10.84
CA ASP A 128 -18.29 16.95 11.14
C ASP A 128 -17.26 18.08 11.29
N ALA A 129 -16.07 17.76 11.77
CA ALA A 129 -14.94 18.70 11.86
C ALA A 129 -14.11 18.81 10.55
N GLY A 130 -14.48 18.10 9.49
CA GLY A 130 -13.73 18.07 8.22
C GLY A 130 -12.42 17.30 8.26
N ILE A 131 -12.23 16.44 9.26
CA ILE A 131 -11.01 15.65 9.47
C ILE A 131 -11.21 14.25 8.84
N ARG A 132 -10.25 13.80 8.03
CA ARG A 132 -10.32 12.47 7.42
C ARG A 132 -9.57 11.44 8.26
N ALA A 133 -10.11 10.23 8.32
CA ALA A 133 -9.54 9.14 9.13
C ALA A 133 -9.16 7.92 8.28
N ILE A 134 -7.97 7.35 8.56
CA ILE A 134 -7.49 6.09 8.00
C ILE A 134 -7.56 5.02 9.09
N GLY A 135 -8.14 3.88 8.80
CA GLY A 135 -8.31 2.77 9.76
C GLY A 135 -9.69 2.72 10.37
N PRO A 136 -9.82 2.28 11.63
CA PRO A 136 -8.76 1.82 12.54
C PRO A 136 -8.14 0.47 12.15
N ASN A 137 -7.27 -0.08 13.02
CA ASN A 137 -6.61 -1.36 12.84
C ASN A 137 -5.79 -1.42 11.54
N CYS A 138 -4.89 -0.45 11.31
CA CYS A 138 -4.12 -0.36 10.07
C CYS A 138 -2.71 0.19 10.28
N MET A 139 -1.82 -0.05 9.32
CA MET A 139 -0.46 0.50 9.31
C MET A 139 -0.40 1.94 8.77
N GLY A 140 -1.42 2.41 8.06
CA GLY A 140 -1.48 3.78 7.53
C GLY A 140 -0.65 3.99 6.27
N LEU A 141 0.23 4.99 6.26
CA LEU A 141 0.82 5.53 5.05
C LEU A 141 2.32 5.23 4.91
N TYR A 142 2.73 4.84 3.70
CA TYR A 142 4.11 4.95 3.24
C TYR A 142 4.10 5.78 1.95
N VAL A 143 4.72 6.97 2.01
CA VAL A 143 4.80 7.94 0.91
C VAL A 143 6.24 8.44 0.84
N PRO A 144 7.12 7.79 0.04
CA PRO A 144 8.55 8.11 -0.01
C PRO A 144 8.83 9.58 -0.32
N GLY A 145 8.11 10.15 -1.30
CA GLY A 145 8.24 11.57 -1.66
C GLY A 145 7.92 12.54 -0.53
N SER A 146 7.11 12.12 0.44
CA SER A 146 6.77 12.89 1.65
C SER A 146 7.55 12.45 2.89
N LYS A 147 8.45 11.48 2.77
CA LYS A 147 9.19 10.90 3.90
C LYS A 147 8.28 10.28 4.97
N LEU A 148 7.07 9.87 4.58
CA LEU A 148 6.19 9.10 5.45
C LEU A 148 6.52 7.62 5.34
N ALA A 149 6.70 6.95 6.48
CA ALA A 149 6.90 5.51 6.55
C ALA A 149 6.24 4.93 7.78
N PHE A 150 5.46 3.87 7.60
CA PHE A 150 4.85 3.15 8.71
C PHE A 150 5.78 2.06 9.29
N MET A 151 6.90 1.79 8.64
CA MET A 151 7.90 0.81 9.06
C MET A 151 9.29 1.26 8.60
N GLY A 152 10.31 1.02 9.42
CA GLY A 152 11.71 1.27 9.06
C GLY A 152 12.23 0.35 7.97
N GLY A 153 13.36 0.73 7.35
CA GLY A 153 14.02 -0.03 6.29
C GLY A 153 13.38 0.08 4.91
N PHE A 154 12.33 0.89 4.73
CA PHE A 154 11.72 1.12 3.43
C PHE A 154 12.50 2.18 2.64
N PRO A 155 12.71 1.99 1.30
CA PRO A 155 13.38 2.98 0.48
C PRO A 155 12.60 4.31 0.42
N MET A 156 13.30 5.44 0.50
CA MET A 156 12.71 6.77 0.37
C MET A 156 12.85 7.35 -1.06
N GLU A 157 13.08 6.46 -2.03
CA GLU A 157 13.00 6.78 -3.44
C GLU A 157 11.57 6.59 -3.93
N SER A 158 10.96 7.65 -4.46
CA SER A 158 9.60 7.59 -5.00
C SER A 158 9.56 6.84 -6.33
N GLY A 159 8.49 6.10 -6.56
CA GLY A 159 8.25 5.36 -7.77
C GLY A 159 6.87 5.64 -8.37
N ASN A 160 6.36 4.68 -9.13
CA ASN A 160 5.14 4.86 -9.90
C ASN A 160 3.99 3.92 -9.50
N VAL A 161 4.16 3.13 -8.45
CA VAL A 161 3.13 2.17 -7.99
C VAL A 161 2.36 2.74 -6.80
N PHE A 162 1.04 2.82 -6.92
CA PHE A 162 0.13 3.06 -5.80
C PHE A 162 -0.38 1.71 -5.29
N LEU A 163 -0.09 1.38 -4.04
CA LEU A 163 -0.58 0.15 -3.40
C LEU A 163 -1.65 0.49 -2.35
N LEU A 164 -2.81 -0.11 -2.48
CA LEU A 164 -3.89 -0.07 -1.51
C LEU A 164 -4.03 -1.43 -0.84
N SER A 165 -4.00 -1.50 0.47
CA SER A 165 -4.13 -2.78 1.19
C SER A 165 -5.06 -2.67 2.39
N GLN A 166 -6.00 -3.58 2.51
CA GLN A 166 -6.83 -3.71 3.70
C GLN A 166 -6.06 -4.34 4.86
N SER A 167 -5.01 -5.14 4.55
CA SER A 167 -4.11 -5.74 5.53
C SER A 167 -2.80 -4.96 5.66
N GLY A 168 -2.43 -4.61 6.89
CA GLY A 168 -1.16 -3.93 7.18
C GLY A 168 0.07 -4.81 6.98
N ALA A 169 -0.01 -6.08 7.39
CA ALA A 169 1.07 -7.04 7.22
C ALA A 169 1.37 -7.28 5.72
N ASN A 170 0.33 -7.53 4.92
CA ASN A 170 0.47 -7.72 3.48
C ASN A 170 1.04 -6.47 2.80
N ALA A 171 0.65 -5.25 3.22
CA ALA A 171 1.23 -4.03 2.68
C ALA A 171 2.76 -3.97 2.91
N GLY A 172 3.20 -4.26 4.13
CA GLY A 172 4.62 -4.26 4.48
C GLY A 172 5.43 -5.34 3.76
N GLU A 173 4.86 -6.53 3.59
CA GLU A 173 5.49 -7.64 2.88
C GLU A 173 5.65 -7.33 1.39
N VAL A 174 4.59 -6.89 0.74
CA VAL A 174 4.61 -6.49 -0.67
C VAL A 174 5.64 -5.37 -0.93
N VAL A 175 5.74 -4.39 -0.04
CA VAL A 175 6.76 -3.32 -0.18
C VAL A 175 8.16 -3.91 -0.12
N ARG A 176 8.47 -4.77 0.85
CA ARG A 176 9.82 -5.37 0.98
C ARG A 176 10.18 -6.24 -0.22
N ASP A 177 9.29 -7.14 -0.61
CA ASP A 177 9.55 -8.10 -1.68
C ASP A 177 9.71 -7.40 -3.02
N LEU A 178 8.81 -6.48 -3.35
CA LEU A 178 8.84 -5.77 -4.62
C LEU A 178 10.00 -4.75 -4.70
N THR A 179 10.39 -4.17 -3.57
CA THR A 179 11.58 -3.31 -3.53
C THR A 179 12.85 -4.08 -3.93
N ASN A 180 12.99 -5.33 -3.45
CA ASN A 180 14.09 -6.22 -3.83
C ASN A 180 14.05 -6.60 -5.32
N ARG A 181 12.88 -6.53 -5.94
CA ARG A 181 12.66 -6.76 -7.38
C ARG A 181 12.75 -5.48 -8.23
N GLY A 182 13.20 -4.37 -7.65
CA GLY A 182 13.41 -3.09 -8.34
C GLY A 182 12.19 -2.19 -8.45
N VAL A 183 11.02 -2.58 -7.92
CA VAL A 183 9.82 -1.73 -7.89
C VAL A 183 9.97 -0.63 -6.85
N ARG A 184 9.46 0.56 -7.17
CA ARG A 184 9.35 1.70 -6.24
C ARG A 184 7.91 2.16 -6.18
N PHE A 185 7.50 2.58 -4.99
CA PHE A 185 6.14 3.02 -4.73
C PHE A 185 6.06 4.54 -4.71
N SER A 186 5.01 5.08 -5.30
CA SER A 186 4.62 6.48 -5.09
C SER A 186 3.93 6.62 -3.72
N LYS A 187 2.98 5.74 -3.47
CA LYS A 187 2.18 5.72 -2.23
C LYS A 187 1.76 4.30 -1.89
N VAL A 188 1.76 3.99 -0.61
CA VAL A 188 1.16 2.76 -0.07
C VAL A 188 0.20 3.14 1.06
N VAL A 189 -1.01 2.63 0.99
CA VAL A 189 -2.04 2.84 2.00
C VAL A 189 -2.48 1.52 2.59
N SER A 190 -2.23 1.33 3.88
CA SER A 190 -2.93 0.31 4.66
C SER A 190 -4.09 0.97 5.37
N TYR A 191 -5.34 0.53 5.13
CA TYR A 191 -6.53 1.22 5.65
C TYR A 191 -7.40 0.40 6.61
N GLY A 192 -7.06 -0.86 6.89
CA GLY A 192 -7.71 -1.69 7.93
C GLY A 192 -9.22 -1.78 7.81
N ASN A 193 -9.94 -1.42 8.87
CA ASN A 193 -11.41 -1.48 8.91
C ASN A 193 -12.10 -0.55 7.90
N GLY A 194 -11.44 0.54 7.48
CA GLY A 194 -12.00 1.50 6.53
C GLY A 194 -13.27 2.19 7.04
N ALA A 195 -13.24 2.66 8.28
CA ALA A 195 -14.42 3.26 8.91
C ALA A 195 -14.80 4.63 8.30
N ASP A 196 -13.80 5.44 7.89
CA ASP A 196 -14.01 6.69 7.13
C ASP A 196 -13.53 6.56 5.69
N LEU A 197 -12.19 6.64 5.47
CA LEU A 197 -11.60 6.46 4.16
C LEU A 197 -11.59 5.00 3.76
N ARG A 198 -12.13 4.71 2.57
CA ARG A 198 -12.34 3.36 2.04
C ARG A 198 -11.63 3.16 0.71
N ALA A 199 -11.64 1.96 0.21
CA ALA A 199 -11.01 1.62 -1.07
C ALA A 199 -11.43 2.56 -2.21
N HIS A 200 -12.71 2.96 -2.29
CA HIS A 200 -13.19 3.83 -3.36
C HIS A 200 -12.61 5.25 -3.28
N ASP A 201 -12.42 5.81 -2.08
CA ASP A 201 -11.80 7.13 -1.90
C ASP A 201 -10.34 7.13 -2.40
N PHE A 202 -9.59 6.06 -2.07
CA PHE A 202 -8.20 5.92 -2.50
C PHE A 202 -8.06 5.60 -3.99
N LEU A 203 -8.99 4.84 -4.58
CA LEU A 203 -9.03 4.61 -6.02
C LEU A 203 -9.32 5.91 -6.80
N ASP A 204 -10.24 6.74 -6.31
CA ASP A 204 -10.52 8.06 -6.90
C ASP A 204 -9.31 9.00 -6.81
N TYR A 205 -8.60 8.99 -5.68
CA TYR A 205 -7.33 9.70 -5.55
C TYR A 205 -6.29 9.18 -6.54
N ALA A 206 -6.06 7.87 -6.55
CA ALA A 206 -5.05 7.23 -7.40
C ALA A 206 -5.31 7.47 -8.90
N ALA A 207 -6.58 7.59 -9.31
CA ALA A 207 -6.93 7.91 -10.69
C ALA A 207 -6.40 9.29 -11.14
N GLN A 208 -6.28 10.25 -10.22
CA GLN A 208 -5.85 11.62 -10.47
C GLN A 208 -4.39 11.89 -10.09
N ASP A 209 -3.76 11.02 -9.32
CA ASP A 209 -2.38 11.17 -8.86
C ASP A 209 -1.38 10.99 -10.00
N GLU A 210 -0.70 12.05 -10.39
CA GLU A 210 0.24 12.05 -11.53
C GLU A 210 1.51 11.22 -11.27
N GLU A 211 1.91 11.03 -10.01
CA GLU A 211 3.07 10.20 -9.65
C GLU A 211 2.80 8.71 -9.88
N SER A 212 1.54 8.28 -9.69
CA SER A 212 1.16 6.87 -9.79
C SER A 212 0.72 6.53 -11.21
N THR A 213 1.39 5.59 -11.85
CA THR A 213 1.01 5.09 -13.19
C THR A 213 0.43 3.69 -13.14
N VAL A 214 0.59 2.98 -12.03
CA VAL A 214 0.04 1.64 -11.77
C VAL A 214 -0.64 1.64 -10.40
N VAL A 215 -1.81 1.03 -10.31
CA VAL A 215 -2.53 0.85 -9.05
C VAL A 215 -2.65 -0.63 -8.75
N ALA A 216 -2.32 -1.02 -7.52
CA ALA A 216 -2.52 -2.38 -7.04
C ALA A 216 -3.34 -2.37 -5.76
N ALA A 217 -4.19 -3.37 -5.55
CA ALA A 217 -5.04 -3.42 -4.37
C ALA A 217 -5.23 -4.84 -3.83
N TYR A 218 -5.08 -4.98 -2.51
CA TYR A 218 -5.50 -6.14 -1.74
C TYR A 218 -6.76 -5.81 -0.96
N ILE A 219 -7.88 -6.46 -1.25
CA ILE A 219 -9.20 -6.20 -0.70
C ILE A 219 -9.77 -7.45 -0.04
N GLU A 220 -10.23 -7.35 1.20
CA GLU A 220 -10.91 -8.44 1.93
C GLU A 220 -12.44 -8.29 1.88
N GLY A 221 -12.94 -7.06 1.95
CA GLY A 221 -14.36 -6.75 1.90
C GLY A 221 -14.64 -5.35 1.35
N VAL A 222 -15.84 -5.19 0.77
CA VAL A 222 -16.30 -3.91 0.23
C VAL A 222 -17.63 -3.56 0.90
N GLN A 223 -17.67 -2.44 1.62
CA GLN A 223 -18.87 -2.00 2.34
C GLN A 223 -19.89 -1.28 1.43
N ASP A 224 -19.42 -0.53 0.43
CA ASP A 224 -20.25 0.19 -0.55
C ASP A 224 -19.86 -0.27 -1.97
N GLY A 225 -20.51 -1.33 -2.42
CA GLY A 225 -20.20 -1.97 -3.71
C GLY A 225 -20.40 -1.04 -4.90
N ARG A 226 -21.40 -0.13 -4.83
CA ARG A 226 -21.69 0.81 -5.92
C ARG A 226 -20.58 1.84 -6.09
N LYS A 227 -20.20 2.51 -5.00
CA LYS A 227 -19.11 3.49 -5.02
C LYS A 227 -17.79 2.84 -5.40
N PHE A 228 -17.53 1.64 -4.89
CA PHE A 228 -16.33 0.87 -5.24
C PHE A 228 -16.27 0.57 -6.75
N PHE A 229 -17.36 0.07 -7.33
CA PHE A 229 -17.43 -0.21 -8.76
C PHE A 229 -17.15 1.05 -9.59
N GLU A 230 -17.83 2.15 -9.27
CA GLU A 230 -17.68 3.42 -10.00
C GLU A 230 -16.27 4.00 -9.90
N ALA A 231 -15.65 3.96 -8.70
CA ALA A 231 -14.27 4.42 -8.50
C ALA A 231 -13.26 3.53 -9.22
N LEU A 232 -13.42 2.20 -9.14
CA LEU A 232 -12.59 1.25 -9.86
C LEU A 232 -12.68 1.45 -11.37
N GLN A 233 -13.89 1.66 -11.90
CA GLN A 233 -14.10 1.93 -13.33
C GLN A 233 -13.42 3.23 -13.76
N ARG A 234 -13.52 4.31 -12.97
CA ARG A 234 -12.82 5.57 -13.27
C ARG A 234 -11.32 5.38 -13.29
N CYS A 235 -10.78 4.70 -12.28
CA CYS A 235 -9.35 4.45 -12.15
C CYS A 235 -8.83 3.56 -13.30
N ALA A 236 -9.50 2.44 -13.59
CA ALA A 236 -9.09 1.48 -14.62
C ALA A 236 -9.16 2.04 -16.05
N ARG A 237 -9.93 3.11 -16.28
CA ARG A 237 -9.95 3.81 -17.59
C ARG A 237 -8.67 4.62 -17.85
N VAL A 238 -7.96 5.02 -16.84
CA VAL A 238 -6.80 5.93 -16.95
C VAL A 238 -5.48 5.27 -16.55
N LYS A 239 -5.54 4.20 -15.75
CA LYS A 239 -4.36 3.47 -15.27
C LYS A 239 -4.65 1.97 -15.18
N PRO A 240 -3.67 1.10 -15.40
CA PRO A 240 -3.82 -0.32 -15.06
C PRO A 240 -4.06 -0.48 -13.56
N VAL A 241 -5.09 -1.25 -13.21
CA VAL A 241 -5.43 -1.58 -11.83
C VAL A 241 -5.35 -3.09 -11.64
N ILE A 242 -4.57 -3.54 -10.68
CA ILE A 242 -4.38 -4.95 -10.34
C ILE A 242 -5.07 -5.23 -9.01
N MET A 243 -5.95 -6.24 -8.97
CA MET A 243 -6.81 -6.51 -7.83
C MET A 243 -6.60 -7.93 -7.30
N LEU A 244 -6.30 -8.06 -6.01
CA LEU A 244 -6.32 -9.33 -5.29
C LEU A 244 -7.43 -9.31 -4.23
N LYS A 245 -8.30 -10.33 -4.25
CA LYS A 245 -9.38 -10.51 -3.26
C LYS A 245 -9.00 -11.54 -2.21
N GLY A 246 -8.94 -11.13 -0.96
CA GLY A 246 -8.89 -12.04 0.19
C GLY A 246 -10.26 -12.65 0.52
N GLY A 247 -10.28 -13.74 1.30
CA GLY A 247 -11.53 -14.38 1.71
C GLY A 247 -12.33 -15.02 0.59
N ARG A 248 -11.68 -15.65 -0.39
CA ARG A 248 -12.28 -16.22 -1.61
C ARG A 248 -12.95 -17.58 -1.41
N THR A 249 -12.47 -18.35 -0.49
CA THR A 249 -12.99 -19.69 -0.16
C THR A 249 -13.92 -19.61 1.04
N ARG A 250 -14.72 -20.66 1.26
CA ARG A 250 -15.60 -20.76 2.44
C ARG A 250 -14.82 -20.56 3.75
N SER A 251 -13.65 -21.18 3.87
CA SER A 251 -12.81 -21.04 5.06
C SER A 251 -12.21 -19.62 5.16
N GLY A 252 -11.73 -19.06 4.06
CA GLY A 252 -11.22 -17.71 4.01
C GLY A 252 -12.29 -16.66 4.30
N SER A 253 -13.51 -16.85 3.79
CA SER A 253 -14.65 -15.95 4.06
C SER A 253 -15.12 -15.99 5.51
N GLN A 254 -14.91 -17.08 6.21
CA GLN A 254 -15.16 -17.19 7.65
C GLN A 254 -14.08 -16.50 8.50
N ALA A 255 -12.85 -16.43 8.00
CA ALA A 255 -11.74 -15.75 8.68
C ALA A 255 -11.76 -14.22 8.49
N ALA A 256 -12.20 -13.72 7.35
CA ALA A 256 -12.19 -12.31 7.01
C ALA A 256 -12.98 -11.42 8.00
N PRO A 257 -14.21 -11.76 8.45
CA PRO A 257 -14.96 -10.95 9.42
C PRO A 257 -14.28 -10.81 10.77
N SER A 258 -13.56 -11.85 11.20
CA SER A 258 -12.79 -11.84 12.45
C SER A 258 -11.53 -10.96 12.38
N HIS A 259 -11.11 -10.58 11.17
CA HIS A 259 -9.88 -9.82 10.96
C HIS A 259 -10.12 -8.33 10.66
N THR A 260 -11.21 -7.99 9.95
CA THR A 260 -11.46 -6.61 9.48
C THR A 260 -12.89 -6.12 9.70
N GLY A 261 -13.75 -6.91 10.34
CA GLY A 261 -15.17 -6.56 10.53
C GLY A 261 -15.98 -6.46 9.23
N SER A 262 -15.38 -6.73 8.07
CA SER A 262 -16.05 -6.65 6.77
C SER A 262 -16.63 -8.00 6.37
N LEU A 263 -17.88 -8.02 5.88
CA LEU A 263 -18.45 -9.19 5.23
C LEU A 263 -17.68 -9.49 3.95
N ALA A 264 -17.15 -10.71 3.83
CA ALA A 264 -16.55 -11.18 2.60
C ALA A 264 -17.63 -11.24 1.52
N GLY A 265 -17.56 -10.34 0.54
CA GLY A 265 -18.46 -10.36 -0.62
C GLY A 265 -18.22 -11.59 -1.52
N SER A 266 -19.24 -11.94 -2.37
CA SER A 266 -19.12 -13.02 -3.34
C SER A 266 -17.93 -12.81 -4.28
N ILE A 267 -17.16 -13.87 -4.49
CA ILE A 267 -16.01 -13.86 -5.41
C ILE A 267 -16.49 -13.71 -6.86
N GLU A 268 -17.62 -14.29 -7.21
CA GLU A 268 -18.21 -14.22 -8.54
C GLU A 268 -18.61 -12.78 -8.90
N ILE A 269 -19.14 -12.04 -7.93
CA ILE A 269 -19.46 -10.62 -8.10
C ILE A 269 -18.15 -9.83 -8.26
N PHE A 270 -17.16 -10.08 -7.43
CA PHE A 270 -15.88 -9.38 -7.52
C PHE A 270 -15.19 -9.63 -8.87
N ASP A 271 -15.16 -10.88 -9.33
CA ASP A 271 -14.60 -11.24 -10.64
C ASP A 271 -15.38 -10.56 -11.79
N SER A 272 -16.70 -10.44 -11.65
CA SER A 272 -17.53 -9.74 -12.62
C SER A 272 -17.24 -8.24 -12.65
N VAL A 273 -17.01 -7.64 -11.48
CA VAL A 273 -16.59 -6.23 -11.33
C VAL A 273 -15.23 -6.00 -12.01
N CYS A 274 -14.24 -6.86 -11.78
CA CYS A 274 -12.94 -6.75 -12.45
C CYS A 274 -13.07 -6.84 -13.97
N ARG A 275 -13.83 -7.82 -14.48
CA ARG A 275 -14.07 -7.96 -15.93
C ARG A 275 -14.77 -6.74 -16.54
N GLN A 276 -15.78 -6.18 -15.87
CA GLN A 276 -16.54 -5.04 -16.37
C GLN A 276 -15.74 -3.73 -16.35
N THR A 277 -14.84 -3.59 -15.41
CA THR A 277 -14.01 -2.38 -15.26
C THR A 277 -12.70 -2.45 -16.05
N GLY A 278 -12.28 -3.65 -16.48
CA GLY A 278 -10.97 -3.88 -17.10
C GLY A 278 -9.82 -3.98 -16.10
N ALA A 279 -10.12 -4.12 -14.81
CA ALA A 279 -9.10 -4.36 -13.79
C ALA A 279 -8.51 -5.78 -13.94
N LEU A 280 -7.19 -5.88 -13.81
CA LEU A 280 -6.47 -7.17 -13.80
C LEU A 280 -6.74 -7.89 -12.47
N ARG A 281 -7.12 -9.14 -12.55
CA ARG A 281 -7.45 -9.95 -11.39
C ARG A 281 -6.29 -10.91 -11.07
N ALA A 282 -5.68 -10.77 -9.90
CA ALA A 282 -4.69 -11.71 -9.38
C ALA A 282 -5.34 -12.79 -8.52
N GLU A 283 -4.86 -14.02 -8.61
CA GLU A 283 -5.34 -15.19 -7.86
C GLU A 283 -4.59 -15.38 -6.54
N THR A 284 -3.31 -15.05 -6.51
CA THR A 284 -2.41 -15.23 -5.36
C THR A 284 -1.62 -13.95 -5.08
N MET A 285 -0.95 -13.90 -3.93
CA MET A 285 -0.05 -12.78 -3.61
C MET A 285 1.14 -12.74 -4.57
N ASP A 286 1.69 -13.88 -4.93
CA ASP A 286 2.79 -13.97 -5.90
C ASP A 286 2.37 -13.43 -7.27
N GLU A 287 1.18 -13.81 -7.74
CA GLU A 287 0.64 -13.29 -9.00
C GLU A 287 0.37 -11.77 -8.94
N LEU A 288 -0.14 -11.26 -7.80
CA LEU A 288 -0.27 -9.81 -7.60
C LEU A 288 1.09 -9.12 -7.76
N GLN A 289 2.11 -9.64 -7.12
CA GLN A 289 3.46 -9.08 -7.16
C GLN A 289 4.07 -9.18 -8.57
N ASP A 290 3.92 -10.32 -9.24
CA ASP A 290 4.40 -10.51 -10.61
C ASP A 290 3.73 -9.56 -11.61
N LEU A 291 2.42 -9.38 -11.49
CA LEU A 291 1.67 -8.41 -12.30
C LEU A 291 2.12 -6.96 -12.02
N ILE A 292 2.39 -6.61 -10.74
CA ILE A 292 2.94 -5.28 -10.42
C ILE A 292 4.29 -5.07 -11.10
N VAL A 293 5.21 -6.03 -11.00
CA VAL A 293 6.52 -5.95 -11.68
C VAL A 293 6.33 -5.79 -13.18
N ALA A 294 5.52 -6.66 -13.79
CA ALA A 294 5.30 -6.65 -15.23
C ALA A 294 4.72 -5.31 -15.72
N VAL A 295 3.72 -4.76 -15.01
CA VAL A 295 3.03 -3.54 -15.45
C VAL A 295 3.81 -2.27 -15.10
N SER A 296 4.57 -2.23 -13.97
CA SER A 296 5.31 -1.06 -13.53
C SER A 296 6.57 -0.76 -14.36
N THR A 297 7.10 -1.76 -15.07
CA THR A 297 8.33 -1.63 -15.87
C THR A 297 8.13 -1.02 -17.25
N ASN A 298 6.99 -0.35 -17.51
CA ASN A 298 6.69 0.25 -18.82
C ASN A 298 6.84 -0.71 -20.00
N ILE A 299 6.32 -1.93 -19.89
CA ILE A 299 6.28 -2.86 -21.01
C ILE A 299 5.52 -2.17 -22.16
N ARG A 300 6.26 -1.78 -23.20
CA ARG A 300 5.66 -1.25 -24.43
C ARG A 300 4.71 -2.28 -25.00
N GLN A 301 3.71 -1.84 -25.74
CA GLN A 301 2.75 -2.75 -26.37
C GLN A 301 3.49 -3.85 -27.13
N VAL A 302 3.38 -5.08 -26.60
CA VAL A 302 3.96 -6.27 -27.21
C VAL A 302 2.92 -6.80 -28.18
N SER A 303 3.26 -6.94 -29.46
CA SER A 303 2.33 -7.39 -30.49
C SER A 303 2.56 -8.84 -30.91
N GLY A 304 3.65 -9.47 -30.45
CA GLY A 304 4.04 -10.81 -30.82
C GLY A 304 3.95 -11.82 -29.68
N ARG A 305 4.10 -13.11 -30.03
CA ARG A 305 4.18 -14.23 -29.07
C ARG A 305 5.60 -14.76 -28.89
N GLY A 306 6.57 -14.22 -29.60
CA GLY A 306 7.96 -14.63 -29.55
C GLY A 306 8.69 -13.98 -28.38
N VAL A 307 9.41 -14.78 -27.60
CA VAL A 307 10.22 -14.36 -26.45
C VAL A 307 11.70 -14.59 -26.74
N ALA A 308 12.53 -13.56 -26.56
CA ALA A 308 13.98 -13.72 -26.48
C ALA A 308 14.34 -14.02 -25.03
N LEU A 309 14.93 -15.19 -24.79
CA LEU A 309 15.27 -15.66 -23.45
C LEU A 309 16.77 -15.56 -23.22
N PHE A 310 17.17 -14.75 -22.24
CA PHE A 310 18.55 -14.59 -21.79
C PHE A 310 18.73 -15.26 -20.43
N ALA A 311 19.53 -16.31 -20.38
CA ALA A 311 19.79 -17.05 -19.15
C ALA A 311 21.27 -16.90 -18.76
N GLY A 312 21.57 -15.90 -17.95
CA GLY A 312 22.94 -15.67 -17.47
C GLY A 312 23.46 -16.83 -16.60
N GLY A 313 24.32 -17.66 -17.13
CA GLY A 313 25.11 -18.61 -16.35
C GLY A 313 24.47 -19.95 -16.00
N GLY A 314 23.38 -20.36 -16.63
CA GLY A 314 22.77 -21.65 -16.30
C GLY A 314 21.86 -22.25 -17.36
N GLY A 315 22.35 -23.18 -18.16
CA GLY A 315 21.55 -23.90 -19.17
C GLY A 315 20.27 -24.53 -18.61
N GLY A 316 20.27 -24.97 -17.34
CA GLY A 316 19.08 -25.49 -16.66
C GLY A 316 17.96 -24.47 -16.50
N PHE A 317 18.26 -23.21 -16.18
CA PHE A 317 17.26 -22.13 -16.14
C PHE A 317 16.69 -21.84 -17.53
N ALA A 318 17.51 -21.86 -18.54
CA ALA A 318 17.06 -21.67 -19.93
C ALA A 318 16.01 -22.72 -20.33
N VAL A 319 16.25 -23.99 -19.99
CA VAL A 319 15.31 -25.10 -20.27
C VAL A 319 13.99 -24.89 -19.52
N LEU A 320 14.04 -24.67 -18.19
CA LEU A 320 12.82 -24.49 -17.38
C LEU A 320 12.02 -23.24 -17.81
N SER A 321 12.70 -22.18 -18.18
CA SER A 321 12.07 -20.97 -18.67
C SER A 321 11.41 -21.17 -20.04
N ALA A 322 12.06 -21.91 -20.94
CA ALA A 322 11.49 -22.25 -22.24
C ALA A 322 10.22 -23.11 -22.08
N ASP A 323 10.24 -24.10 -21.17
CA ASP A 323 9.06 -24.91 -20.85
C ASP A 323 7.92 -24.06 -20.27
N ALA A 324 8.22 -23.07 -19.43
CA ALA A 324 7.22 -22.16 -18.89
C ALA A 324 6.63 -21.26 -19.98
N ILE A 325 7.45 -20.71 -20.87
CA ILE A 325 7.04 -19.88 -22.01
C ILE A 325 6.10 -20.66 -22.93
N ASP A 326 6.44 -21.89 -23.28
CA ASP A 326 5.64 -22.73 -24.19
C ASP A 326 4.29 -23.10 -23.54
N ARG A 327 4.29 -23.39 -22.23
CA ARG A 327 3.07 -23.69 -21.46
C ARG A 327 2.06 -22.55 -21.47
N GLU A 328 2.54 -21.31 -21.44
CA GLU A 328 1.69 -20.10 -21.56
C GLU A 328 1.31 -19.76 -23.00
N GLY A 329 1.62 -20.65 -23.95
CA GLY A 329 1.30 -20.49 -25.37
C GLY A 329 2.13 -19.41 -26.07
N LEU A 330 3.24 -18.99 -25.47
CA LEU A 330 4.26 -18.17 -26.12
C LEU A 330 5.26 -19.07 -26.85
N THR A 331 6.21 -18.48 -27.59
CA THR A 331 7.21 -19.25 -28.35
C THR A 331 8.60 -18.69 -28.07
N VAL A 332 9.63 -19.56 -28.21
CA VAL A 332 11.05 -19.17 -28.16
C VAL A 332 11.62 -19.32 -29.58
N PRO A 333 11.40 -18.35 -30.47
CA PRO A 333 11.82 -18.45 -31.87
C PRO A 333 13.33 -18.37 -31.98
N ARG A 334 13.87 -18.95 -33.03
CA ARG A 334 15.33 -18.79 -33.36
C ARG A 334 15.64 -17.32 -33.61
N MET A 335 16.80 -16.89 -33.16
CA MET A 335 17.27 -15.54 -33.42
C MET A 335 17.56 -15.36 -34.93
N PRO A 336 17.32 -14.16 -35.49
CA PRO A 336 17.75 -13.81 -36.83
C PRO A 336 19.26 -13.99 -36.98
N GLN A 337 19.72 -14.46 -38.15
CA GLN A 337 21.14 -14.74 -38.38
C GLN A 337 22.02 -13.52 -38.13
N SER A 338 21.56 -12.31 -38.52
CA SER A 338 22.30 -11.07 -38.26
C SER A 338 22.54 -10.80 -36.75
N ALA A 339 21.55 -11.12 -35.91
CA ALA A 339 21.71 -10.99 -34.46
C ALA A 339 22.63 -12.07 -33.88
N VAL A 340 22.58 -13.29 -34.43
CA VAL A 340 23.51 -14.38 -34.07
C VAL A 340 24.97 -13.98 -34.39
N ASP A 341 25.20 -13.42 -35.58
CA ASP A 341 26.52 -13.01 -36.01
C ASP A 341 27.08 -11.87 -35.15
N GLU A 342 26.25 -10.86 -34.84
CA GLU A 342 26.62 -9.75 -33.94
C GLU A 342 26.92 -10.25 -32.52
N MET A 343 26.08 -11.11 -31.96
CA MET A 343 26.29 -11.65 -30.61
C MET A 343 27.55 -12.50 -30.52
N ARG A 344 27.96 -13.18 -31.61
CA ARG A 344 29.19 -13.97 -31.65
C ARG A 344 30.46 -13.14 -31.54
N GLU A 345 30.41 -11.85 -31.75
CA GLU A 345 31.55 -10.95 -31.50
C GLU A 345 31.83 -10.79 -29.99
N TYR A 346 30.82 -10.97 -29.13
CA TYR A 346 30.91 -10.73 -27.69
C TYR A 346 30.75 -11.99 -26.84
N ILE A 347 30.02 -13.01 -27.35
CA ILE A 347 29.68 -14.22 -26.62
C ILE A 347 30.55 -15.39 -27.12
N PRO A 348 31.37 -15.98 -26.24
CA PRO A 348 32.22 -17.13 -26.60
C PRO A 348 31.39 -18.34 -27.06
N VAL A 349 31.93 -19.14 -27.97
CA VAL A 349 31.27 -20.37 -28.43
C VAL A 349 31.20 -21.42 -27.33
N ALA A 350 32.24 -21.52 -26.51
CA ALA A 350 32.35 -22.53 -25.47
C ALA A 350 31.42 -22.24 -24.30
N GLY A 351 30.50 -23.15 -24.04
CA GLY A 351 29.56 -23.06 -22.89
C GLY A 351 28.42 -22.09 -23.05
N SER A 352 28.20 -21.50 -24.24
CA SER A 352 27.13 -20.54 -24.49
C SER A 352 26.35 -20.80 -25.78
N SER A 353 25.09 -20.33 -25.81
CA SER A 353 24.24 -20.33 -27.00
C SER A 353 23.93 -18.90 -27.41
N VAL A 354 23.69 -18.67 -28.69
CA VAL A 354 23.17 -17.40 -29.25
C VAL A 354 21.94 -17.65 -30.13
N ASN A 355 21.32 -18.84 -29.99
CA ASN A 355 20.22 -19.26 -30.84
C ASN A 355 18.84 -19.09 -30.21
N ASN A 356 18.76 -18.50 -29.01
CA ASN A 356 17.56 -18.43 -28.17
C ASN A 356 17.08 -19.83 -27.66
N PRO A 357 17.31 -20.14 -26.41
CA PRO A 357 17.87 -19.26 -25.32
C PRO A 357 19.34 -18.88 -25.53
N ILE A 358 19.69 -17.69 -25.02
CA ILE A 358 21.05 -17.11 -25.05
C ILE A 358 21.69 -17.24 -23.68
#